data_a2256cb43a955698d28ef44c5002a2fe
#
_entry.id   a2256cb43a955698d28ef44c5002a2fe
#
_cell.length_a   1.000
_cell.length_b   1.000
_cell.length_c   1.000
_cell.angle_alpha   90.00
_cell.angle_beta   90.00
_cell.angle_gamma   90.00
#
_symmetry.space_group_name_H-M   'P 1'
#
loop_
_entity.id
_entity.type
_entity.pdbx_description
1 polymer ?
#
loop_
_entity_poly.entity_id
_entity_poly.type
_entity_poly.pdbx_seq_one_letter_code
_entity_poly.pdbx_strand_id
1 'polypeptide(L)'
;MKKQTRHRLRQTARAARRSISLEYQQYAAQRACDFLQTDSVFLRSRHIASYTAFDGELSPAKIAQTAEKRGKKNYLPLISDYIRPWEKTRLLFQACNPSSDGLEPNRYGIPEPRYAPQLNMAPAMLDLVIMPLVAFDSQFNRLGMGKGYYDRTFGENLRWRRPYLLGLAYASQQLAQLDATELDVPLDGVLTEEGITWRKKVLLGGKWLESYR
;
A
#
# COMPACT_ATOMS: atom_id res chain seq x y z
N MET A 1 -6.45 26.59 4.55
CA MET A 1 -6.17 25.96 5.85
C MET A 1 -5.88 24.45 5.75
N LYS A 2 -6.76 23.61 5.16
CA LYS A 2 -6.59 22.13 5.11
C LYS A 2 -5.26 21.62 4.52
N LYS A 3 -4.73 22.26 3.45
CA LYS A 3 -3.49 21.84 2.79
C LYS A 3 -2.24 22.01 3.67
N GLN A 4 -2.18 23.09 4.44
CA GLN A 4 -1.05 23.40 5.34
C GLN A 4 -1.04 22.45 6.56
N THR A 5 -2.22 22.05 7.06
CA THR A 5 -2.37 21.07 8.14
C THR A 5 -1.88 19.69 7.69
N ARG A 6 -2.30 19.19 6.51
CA ARG A 6 -1.82 17.90 5.94
C ARG A 6 -0.30 17.90 5.71
N HIS A 7 0.29 19.04 5.34
CA HIS A 7 1.75 19.15 5.16
C HIS A 7 2.48 18.97 6.50
N ARG A 8 2.05 19.65 7.54
CA ARG A 8 2.61 19.52 8.90
C ARG A 8 2.47 18.10 9.45
N LEU A 9 1.29 17.49 9.31
CA LEU A 9 1.07 16.09 9.72
C LEU A 9 2.05 15.14 9.02
N ARG A 10 2.28 15.30 7.71
CA ARG A 10 3.28 14.51 7.00
C ARG A 10 4.68 14.69 7.56
N GLN A 11 5.09 15.92 7.83
CA GLN A 11 6.42 16.20 8.38
C GLN A 11 6.60 15.54 9.74
N THR A 12 5.66 15.71 10.66
CA THR A 12 5.71 15.14 12.02
C THR A 12 5.70 13.61 11.99
N ALA A 13 4.76 13.00 11.25
CA ALA A 13 4.65 11.55 11.17
C ALA A 13 5.88 10.90 10.50
N ARG A 14 6.45 11.53 9.46
CA ARG A 14 7.69 11.07 8.83
C ARG A 14 8.90 11.19 9.77
N ALA A 15 9.00 12.26 10.53
CA ALA A 15 10.08 12.42 11.52
C ALA A 15 10.00 11.32 12.59
N ALA A 16 8.80 11.07 13.14
CA ALA A 16 8.57 10.00 14.10
C ALA A 16 8.92 8.61 13.51
N ARG A 17 8.49 8.35 12.27
CA ARG A 17 8.79 7.09 11.58
C ARG A 17 10.30 6.86 11.37
N ARG A 18 11.04 7.90 11.01
CA ARG A 18 12.51 7.84 10.84
C ARG A 18 13.28 7.59 12.13
N SER A 19 12.71 7.93 13.29
CA SER A 19 13.34 7.69 14.59
C SER A 19 13.16 6.25 15.09
N ILE A 20 12.39 5.42 14.39
CA ILE A 20 12.19 4.01 14.75
C ILE A 20 13.50 3.24 14.52
N SER A 21 13.98 2.54 15.57
CA SER A 21 15.22 1.78 15.50
C SER A 21 15.14 0.65 14.47
N LEU A 22 16.27 0.27 13.87
CA LEU A 22 16.35 -0.84 12.91
C LEU A 22 15.86 -2.16 13.52
N GLU A 23 16.14 -2.40 14.79
CA GLU A 23 15.69 -3.57 15.52
C GLU A 23 14.15 -3.62 15.57
N TYR A 24 13.52 -2.50 15.93
CA TYR A 24 12.06 -2.43 15.94
C TYR A 24 11.44 -2.55 14.55
N GLN A 25 12.08 -1.96 13.52
CA GLN A 25 11.63 -2.13 12.13
C GLN A 25 11.63 -3.61 11.71
N GLN A 26 12.68 -4.36 12.07
CA GLN A 26 12.78 -5.79 11.76
C GLN A 26 11.73 -6.60 12.53
N TYR A 27 11.55 -6.31 13.82
CA TYR A 27 10.51 -6.92 14.65
C TYR A 27 9.13 -6.65 14.06
N ALA A 28 8.80 -5.40 13.77
CA ALA A 28 7.50 -5.02 13.23
C ALA A 28 7.22 -5.67 11.86
N ALA A 29 8.23 -5.73 10.98
CA ALA A 29 8.11 -6.41 9.68
C ALA A 29 7.85 -7.92 9.83
N GLN A 30 8.48 -8.57 10.81
CA GLN A 30 8.23 -9.98 11.11
C GLN A 30 6.81 -10.17 11.64
N ARG A 31 6.39 -9.37 12.64
CA ARG A 31 5.04 -9.46 13.22
C ARG A 31 3.94 -9.23 12.19
N ALA A 32 4.09 -8.20 11.34
CA ALA A 32 3.15 -7.95 10.25
C ALA A 32 3.05 -9.15 9.28
N CYS A 33 4.18 -9.76 8.93
CA CYS A 33 4.19 -10.95 8.10
C CYS A 33 3.49 -12.13 8.78
N ASP A 34 3.71 -12.35 10.07
CA ASP A 34 3.10 -13.45 10.85
C ASP A 34 1.57 -13.33 10.88
N PHE A 35 1.05 -12.13 11.07
CA PHE A 35 -0.40 -11.91 11.00
C PHE A 35 -0.95 -12.12 9.58
N LEU A 36 -0.30 -11.53 8.58
CA LEU A 36 -0.85 -11.56 7.22
C LEU A 36 -0.81 -12.97 6.61
N GLN A 37 0.23 -13.76 6.89
CA GLN A 37 0.37 -15.08 6.27
C GLN A 37 -0.73 -16.08 6.63
N THR A 38 -1.50 -15.83 7.68
CA THR A 38 -2.65 -16.64 8.12
C THR A 38 -3.99 -16.01 7.74
N ASP A 39 -3.98 -14.77 7.24
CA ASP A 39 -5.19 -14.05 6.88
C ASP A 39 -5.85 -14.62 5.62
N SER A 40 -7.17 -14.70 5.64
CA SER A 40 -7.96 -15.31 4.56
C SER A 40 -7.87 -14.58 3.24
N VAL A 41 -7.68 -13.25 3.23
CA VAL A 41 -7.50 -12.46 2.02
C VAL A 41 -6.15 -12.81 1.40
N PHE A 42 -5.07 -12.82 2.20
CA PHE A 42 -3.76 -13.21 1.73
C PHE A 42 -3.73 -14.65 1.20
N LEU A 43 -4.35 -15.59 1.92
CA LEU A 43 -4.37 -17.00 1.52
C LEU A 43 -5.03 -17.20 0.14
N ARG A 44 -6.11 -16.48 -0.16
CA ARG A 44 -6.81 -16.55 -1.44
C ARG A 44 -6.16 -15.74 -2.56
N SER A 45 -5.33 -14.75 -2.22
CA SER A 45 -4.67 -13.89 -3.20
C SER A 45 -3.58 -14.65 -3.95
N ARG A 46 -3.55 -14.53 -5.27
CA ARG A 46 -2.51 -15.06 -6.15
C ARG A 46 -1.58 -13.97 -6.68
N HIS A 47 -2.13 -12.79 -6.96
CA HIS A 47 -1.45 -11.62 -7.50
C HIS A 47 -1.39 -10.53 -6.43
N ILE A 48 -0.23 -10.35 -5.81
CA ILE A 48 -0.04 -9.44 -4.69
C ILE A 48 0.92 -8.33 -5.11
N ALA A 49 0.48 -7.08 -5.02
CA ALA A 49 1.37 -5.95 -5.16
C ALA A 49 1.88 -5.49 -3.79
N SER A 50 3.15 -5.15 -3.74
CA SER A 50 3.80 -4.55 -2.57
C SER A 50 4.55 -3.29 -2.99
N TYR A 51 5.48 -2.82 -2.18
CA TYR A 51 6.31 -1.65 -2.48
C TYR A 51 7.73 -1.86 -1.98
N THR A 52 8.66 -1.06 -2.47
CA THR A 52 10.01 -0.98 -1.90
C THR A 52 10.01 0.06 -0.80
N ALA A 53 10.29 -0.37 0.45
CA ALA A 53 10.26 0.52 1.60
C ALA A 53 11.30 1.62 1.48
N PHE A 54 10.90 2.84 1.75
CA PHE A 54 11.72 4.04 1.68
C PHE A 54 11.42 4.96 2.88
N ASP A 55 12.39 5.77 3.29
CA ASP A 55 12.16 6.81 4.30
C ASP A 55 11.62 6.26 5.65
N GLY A 56 12.12 5.10 6.09
CA GLY A 56 11.71 4.45 7.34
C GLY A 56 10.36 3.75 7.29
N GLU A 57 9.79 3.50 6.12
CA GLU A 57 8.54 2.73 5.95
C GLU A 57 8.69 1.31 6.48
N LEU A 58 7.60 0.77 7.04
CA LEU A 58 7.55 -0.63 7.43
C LEU A 58 7.72 -1.50 6.18
N SER A 59 8.73 -2.36 6.19
CA SER A 59 9.13 -3.11 4.99
C SER A 59 8.20 -4.28 4.71
N PRO A 60 7.63 -4.40 3.50
CA PRO A 60 6.86 -5.55 3.08
C PRO A 60 7.74 -6.72 2.59
N ALA A 61 9.06 -6.63 2.66
CA ALA A 61 9.98 -7.62 2.07
C ALA A 61 9.75 -9.04 2.59
N LYS A 62 9.50 -9.21 3.90
CA LYS A 62 9.19 -10.53 4.48
C LYS A 62 7.85 -11.09 3.97
N ILE A 63 6.88 -10.23 3.73
CA ILE A 63 5.57 -10.60 3.15
C ILE A 63 5.78 -11.05 1.70
N ALA A 64 6.55 -10.31 0.90
CA ALA A 64 6.85 -10.65 -0.47
C ALA A 64 7.58 -12.01 -0.56
N GLN A 65 8.59 -12.24 0.27
CA GLN A 65 9.30 -13.52 0.35
C GLN A 65 8.36 -14.68 0.75
N THR A 66 7.45 -14.44 1.70
CA THR A 66 6.47 -15.45 2.12
C THR A 66 5.46 -15.76 1.03
N ALA A 67 5.02 -14.74 0.29
CA ALA A 67 4.15 -14.89 -0.87
C ALA A 67 4.83 -15.74 -1.96
N GLU A 68 6.09 -15.46 -2.27
CA GLU A 68 6.88 -16.23 -3.24
C GLU A 68 7.05 -17.70 -2.83
N LYS A 69 7.45 -17.97 -1.59
CA LYS A 69 7.56 -19.34 -1.06
C LYS A 69 6.25 -20.14 -1.16
N ARG A 70 5.10 -19.44 -1.21
CA ARG A 70 3.77 -20.03 -1.40
C ARG A 70 3.29 -20.04 -2.86
N GLY A 71 4.16 -19.77 -3.82
CA GLY A 71 3.84 -19.77 -5.25
C GLY A 71 2.95 -18.62 -5.72
N LYS A 72 2.83 -17.56 -4.91
CA LYS A 72 2.11 -16.34 -5.30
C LYS A 72 3.01 -15.42 -6.13
N LYS A 73 2.41 -14.61 -6.99
CA LYS A 73 3.14 -13.65 -7.82
C LYS A 73 3.20 -12.29 -7.14
N ASN A 74 4.41 -11.76 -7.02
CA ASN A 74 4.67 -10.41 -6.50
C ASN A 74 4.76 -9.40 -7.63
N TYR A 75 4.27 -8.18 -7.34
CA TYR A 75 4.32 -7.04 -8.25
C TYR A 75 4.83 -5.82 -7.50
N LEU A 76 5.69 -5.05 -8.13
CA LEU A 76 6.14 -3.75 -7.63
C LEU A 76 5.58 -2.62 -8.48
N PRO A 77 5.29 -1.46 -7.88
CA PRO A 77 4.83 -0.30 -8.60
C PRO A 77 5.98 0.34 -9.38
N LEU A 78 5.66 0.78 -10.59
CA LEU A 78 6.49 1.61 -11.46
C LEU A 78 5.79 2.96 -11.64
N ILE A 79 6.57 4.03 -11.61
CA ILE A 79 6.05 5.35 -11.93
C ILE A 79 6.02 5.49 -13.45
N SER A 80 4.82 5.68 -14.01
CA SER A 80 4.56 5.61 -15.46
C SER A 80 5.17 6.74 -16.31
N ASP A 81 5.96 7.64 -15.74
CA ASP A 81 6.47 8.84 -16.40
C ASP A 81 7.27 8.61 -17.68
N TYR A 82 7.85 7.42 -17.84
CA TYR A 82 8.63 7.05 -19.02
C TYR A 82 7.79 6.43 -20.15
N ILE A 83 6.56 6.00 -19.86
CA ILE A 83 5.84 5.08 -20.73
C ILE A 83 4.76 5.79 -21.52
N ARG A 84 4.10 6.75 -20.92
CA ARG A 84 3.02 7.53 -21.55
C ARG A 84 2.98 8.94 -20.95
N PRO A 85 3.50 9.96 -21.62
CA PRO A 85 3.53 11.34 -21.11
C PRO A 85 2.16 11.89 -20.67
N TRP A 86 1.07 11.35 -21.20
CA TRP A 86 -0.31 11.69 -20.86
C TRP A 86 -0.88 10.91 -19.68
N GLU A 87 -0.27 9.77 -19.29
CA GLU A 87 -0.66 8.96 -18.12
C GLU A 87 0.24 9.16 -16.89
N LYS A 88 0.97 10.26 -16.84
CA LYS A 88 2.06 10.58 -15.88
C LYS A 88 1.74 10.44 -14.39
N THR A 89 0.54 10.07 -14.02
CA THR A 89 0.06 10.19 -12.65
C THR A 89 -0.44 8.90 -12.03
N ARG A 90 -0.36 7.78 -12.76
CA ARG A 90 -0.77 6.46 -12.29
C ARG A 90 0.44 5.55 -12.05
N LEU A 91 0.20 4.46 -11.31
CA LEU A 91 1.17 3.39 -11.15
C LEU A 91 0.90 2.30 -12.19
N LEU A 92 1.98 1.76 -12.73
CA LEU A 92 1.99 0.45 -13.36
C LEU A 92 2.44 -0.56 -12.32
N PHE A 93 2.02 -1.80 -12.45
CA PHE A 93 2.47 -2.89 -11.59
C PHE A 93 3.15 -3.94 -12.44
N GLN A 94 4.40 -4.23 -12.14
CA GLN A 94 5.20 -5.19 -12.88
C GLN A 94 5.57 -6.37 -11.99
N ALA A 95 5.44 -7.59 -12.54
CA ALA A 95 5.91 -8.79 -11.86
C ALA A 95 7.40 -8.65 -11.57
N CYS A 96 7.76 -8.80 -10.32
CA CYS A 96 9.12 -8.65 -9.84
C CYS A 96 9.31 -9.49 -8.59
N ASN A 97 10.44 -10.18 -8.54
CA ASN A 97 10.92 -10.80 -7.33
C ASN A 97 11.97 -9.88 -6.70
N PRO A 98 11.62 -9.13 -5.63
CA PRO A 98 12.56 -8.18 -5.04
C PRO A 98 13.86 -8.80 -4.53
N SER A 99 13.88 -10.12 -4.33
CA SER A 99 15.06 -10.84 -3.81
C SER A 99 16.06 -11.24 -4.91
N SER A 100 15.62 -11.39 -6.15
CA SER A 100 16.43 -11.88 -7.26
C SER A 100 16.54 -10.92 -8.44
N ASP A 101 15.55 -10.09 -8.67
CA ASP A 101 15.51 -9.19 -9.80
C ASP A 101 16.25 -7.88 -9.48
N GLY A 102 17.01 -7.39 -10.43
CA GLY A 102 17.71 -6.11 -10.29
C GLY A 102 16.74 -4.95 -10.20
N LEU A 103 16.90 -4.09 -9.19
CA LEU A 103 16.13 -2.88 -9.02
C LEU A 103 17.02 -1.67 -9.32
N GLU A 104 16.45 -0.66 -9.99
CA GLU A 104 17.12 0.60 -10.32
C GLU A 104 16.43 1.76 -9.59
N PRO A 105 17.17 2.76 -9.10
CA PRO A 105 16.55 3.90 -8.42
C PRO A 105 15.75 4.75 -9.43
N ASN A 106 14.49 5.03 -9.09
CA ASN A 106 13.69 5.98 -9.84
C ASN A 106 14.09 7.45 -9.52
N ARG A 107 13.42 8.44 -10.10
CA ARG A 107 13.68 9.86 -9.87
C ARG A 107 13.55 10.33 -8.40
N TYR A 108 12.96 9.53 -7.53
CA TYR A 108 12.85 9.80 -6.09
C TYR A 108 13.89 9.01 -5.28
N GLY A 109 14.78 8.27 -5.94
CA GLY A 109 15.76 7.38 -5.30
C GLY A 109 15.16 6.10 -4.75
N ILE A 110 13.91 5.77 -5.10
CA ILE A 110 13.24 4.55 -4.66
C ILE A 110 13.56 3.43 -5.66
N PRO A 111 14.07 2.28 -5.20
CA PRO A 111 14.34 1.15 -6.08
C PRO A 111 13.06 0.63 -6.72
N GLU A 112 13.02 0.53 -8.05
CA GLU A 112 11.92 -0.05 -8.82
C GLU A 112 12.45 -1.00 -9.90
N PRO A 113 11.65 -1.97 -10.39
CA PRO A 113 12.09 -2.88 -11.43
C PRO A 113 12.31 -2.13 -12.75
N ARG A 114 13.29 -2.58 -13.53
CA ARG A 114 13.47 -2.09 -14.89
C ARG A 114 12.22 -2.39 -15.71
N TYR A 115 11.73 -1.40 -16.43
CA TYR A 115 10.48 -1.53 -17.19
C TYR A 115 10.53 -2.65 -18.23
N ALA A 116 9.57 -3.58 -18.13
CA ALA A 116 9.37 -4.70 -19.04
C ALA A 116 7.87 -4.88 -19.31
N PRO A 117 7.33 -4.38 -20.45
CA PRO A 117 5.89 -4.34 -20.72
C PRO A 117 5.17 -5.69 -20.60
N GLN A 118 5.85 -6.78 -20.98
CA GLN A 118 5.33 -8.15 -20.92
C GLN A 118 5.11 -8.67 -19.48
N LEU A 119 5.70 -8.01 -18.48
CA LEU A 119 5.56 -8.35 -17.06
C LEU A 119 4.52 -7.49 -16.33
N ASN A 120 3.87 -6.57 -17.05
CA ASN A 120 2.88 -5.67 -16.44
C ASN A 120 1.57 -6.38 -16.13
N MET A 121 0.97 -5.98 -15.02
CA MET A 121 -0.35 -6.40 -14.56
C MET A 121 -1.26 -5.19 -14.46
N ALA A 122 -2.46 -5.28 -15.02
CA ALA A 122 -3.46 -4.23 -14.83
C ALA A 122 -3.87 -4.16 -13.34
N PRO A 123 -4.02 -2.96 -12.76
CA PRO A 123 -4.37 -2.81 -11.35
C PRO A 123 -5.62 -3.59 -10.93
N ALA A 124 -6.62 -3.70 -11.82
CA ALA A 124 -7.86 -4.44 -11.58
C ALA A 124 -7.67 -5.97 -11.49
N MET A 125 -6.55 -6.50 -11.98
CA MET A 125 -6.24 -7.93 -11.97
C MET A 125 -5.42 -8.36 -10.75
N LEU A 126 -4.99 -7.41 -9.93
CA LEU A 126 -4.38 -7.70 -8.64
C LEU A 126 -5.46 -8.20 -7.66
N ASP A 127 -5.08 -9.05 -6.72
CA ASP A 127 -5.97 -9.53 -5.66
C ASP A 127 -5.80 -8.72 -4.38
N LEU A 128 -4.55 -8.41 -4.02
CA LEU A 128 -4.16 -7.66 -2.82
C LEU A 128 -3.09 -6.63 -3.17
N VAL A 129 -3.25 -5.41 -2.70
CA VAL A 129 -2.24 -4.35 -2.80
C VAL A 129 -1.85 -3.90 -1.41
N ILE A 130 -0.61 -4.14 -1.04
CA ILE A 130 -0.01 -3.63 0.19
C ILE A 130 0.48 -2.22 -0.10
N MET A 131 -0.06 -1.24 0.62
CA MET A 131 0.15 0.18 0.34
C MET A 131 1.00 0.85 1.41
N PRO A 132 2.01 1.65 1.02
CA PRO A 132 2.72 2.52 1.95
C PRO A 132 1.83 3.69 2.37
N LEU A 133 2.03 4.16 3.58
CA LEU A 133 1.35 5.35 4.09
C LEU A 133 2.20 6.10 5.12
N VAL A 134 1.86 7.36 5.33
CA VAL A 134 2.50 8.21 6.34
C VAL A 134 1.74 8.15 7.67
N ALA A 135 0.41 8.12 7.61
CA ALA A 135 -0.48 7.98 8.76
C ALA A 135 -1.83 7.38 8.30
N PHE A 136 -2.58 6.83 9.23
CA PHE A 136 -3.93 6.31 9.02
C PHE A 136 -4.82 6.62 10.23
N ASP A 137 -6.14 6.44 10.08
CA ASP A 137 -7.10 6.57 11.16
C ASP A 137 -8.04 5.36 11.28
N SER A 138 -8.87 5.35 12.29
CA SER A 138 -9.84 4.27 12.56
C SER A 138 -10.95 4.16 11.49
N GLN A 139 -11.09 5.17 10.62
CA GLN A 139 -12.04 5.17 9.50
C GLN A 139 -11.40 4.63 8.21
N PHE A 140 -10.19 4.09 8.30
CA PHE A 140 -9.40 3.58 7.17
C PHE A 140 -9.01 4.66 6.15
N ASN A 141 -9.04 5.93 6.56
CA ASN A 141 -8.43 6.99 5.78
C ASN A 141 -6.91 6.89 5.90
N ARG A 142 -6.20 7.25 4.82
CA ARG A 142 -4.75 7.27 4.81
C ARG A 142 -4.19 8.62 4.40
N LEU A 143 -3.08 8.99 4.99
CA LEU A 143 -2.25 10.11 4.57
C LEU A 143 -1.04 9.54 3.81
N GLY A 144 -0.99 9.74 2.50
CA GLY A 144 0.17 9.39 1.68
C GLY A 144 1.18 10.54 1.57
N MET A 145 2.25 10.33 0.79
CA MET A 145 3.32 11.30 0.54
C MET A 145 2.88 12.56 -0.24
N GLY A 146 1.62 12.62 -0.69
CA GLY A 146 1.03 13.81 -1.33
C GLY A 146 1.17 13.86 -2.85
N LYS A 147 1.66 12.82 -3.51
CA LYS A 147 1.73 12.73 -4.98
C LYS A 147 0.46 12.13 -5.61
N GLY A 148 -0.40 11.45 -4.83
CA GLY A 148 -1.69 10.92 -5.26
C GLY A 148 -1.63 9.76 -6.26
N TYR A 149 -0.50 9.09 -6.41
CA TYR A 149 -0.35 7.97 -7.36
C TYR A 149 -1.37 6.84 -7.11
N TYR A 150 -1.47 6.39 -5.87
CA TYR A 150 -2.40 5.33 -5.49
C TYR A 150 -3.86 5.78 -5.65
N ASP A 151 -4.17 7.03 -5.30
CA ASP A 151 -5.53 7.57 -5.40
C ASP A 151 -6.00 7.61 -6.86
N ARG A 152 -5.14 8.06 -7.78
CA ARG A 152 -5.47 8.05 -9.21
C ARG A 152 -5.46 6.67 -9.85
N THR A 153 -4.70 5.72 -9.28
CA THR A 153 -4.64 4.35 -9.80
C THR A 153 -5.85 3.53 -9.37
N PHE A 154 -6.30 3.67 -8.12
CA PHE A 154 -7.37 2.87 -7.54
C PHE A 154 -8.67 3.65 -7.29
N GLY A 155 -8.76 4.91 -7.74
CA GLY A 155 -9.96 5.74 -7.64
C GLY A 155 -11.06 5.33 -8.62
N GLU A 156 -11.58 6.27 -9.37
CA GLU A 156 -12.83 6.20 -10.16
C GLU A 156 -12.98 5.03 -11.14
N ASN A 157 -11.89 4.37 -11.56
CA ASN A 157 -11.92 3.46 -12.71
C ASN A 157 -12.10 1.98 -12.36
N LEU A 158 -12.26 1.60 -11.10
CA LEU A 158 -12.39 0.20 -10.70
C LEU A 158 -13.79 -0.14 -10.18
N ARG A 159 -14.83 0.26 -10.94
CA ARG A 159 -16.24 0.05 -10.58
C ARG A 159 -16.64 -1.43 -10.41
N TRP A 160 -16.02 -2.34 -11.15
CA TRP A 160 -16.47 -3.73 -11.23
C TRP A 160 -15.65 -4.69 -10.36
N ARG A 161 -14.35 -4.50 -10.31
CA ARG A 161 -13.43 -5.29 -9.49
C ARG A 161 -12.22 -4.45 -9.14
N ARG A 162 -11.92 -4.34 -7.87
CA ARG A 162 -10.66 -3.78 -7.39
C ARG A 162 -10.00 -4.74 -6.41
N PRO A 163 -8.66 -4.73 -6.31
CA PRO A 163 -7.96 -5.49 -5.29
C PRO A 163 -8.35 -5.03 -3.89
N TYR A 164 -8.07 -5.88 -2.89
CA TYR A 164 -8.05 -5.42 -1.51
C TYR A 164 -6.89 -4.45 -1.31
N LEU A 165 -7.18 -3.28 -0.74
CA LEU A 165 -6.19 -2.26 -0.44
C LEU A 165 -5.83 -2.31 1.05
N LEU A 166 -4.67 -2.86 1.37
CA LEU A 166 -4.18 -3.05 2.74
C LEU A 166 -3.06 -2.07 3.04
N GLY A 167 -3.29 -1.13 3.94
CA GLY A 167 -2.25 -0.23 4.42
C GLY A 167 -1.27 -0.98 5.32
N LEU A 168 0.03 -0.82 5.10
CA LEU A 168 1.06 -1.37 5.96
C LEU A 168 1.76 -0.22 6.70
N ALA A 169 1.73 -0.26 8.01
CA ALA A 169 2.21 0.83 8.87
C ALA A 169 2.65 0.32 10.24
N TYR A 170 3.40 1.13 10.97
CA TYR A 170 3.56 0.92 12.42
C TYR A 170 2.30 1.38 13.14
N ALA A 171 1.94 0.73 14.24
CA ALA A 171 0.80 1.12 15.07
C ALA A 171 0.89 2.60 15.51
N SER A 172 2.09 3.08 15.77
CA SER A 172 2.38 4.48 16.11
C SER A 172 2.02 5.51 15.03
N GLN A 173 1.72 5.07 13.78
CA GLN A 173 1.28 5.95 12.70
C GLN A 173 -0.25 6.17 12.70
N GLN A 174 -0.97 5.56 13.64
CA GLN A 174 -2.40 5.79 13.80
C GLN A 174 -2.65 7.18 14.41
N LEU A 175 -3.54 7.92 13.79
CA LEU A 175 -4.03 9.22 14.26
C LEU A 175 -5.50 9.12 14.66
N ALA A 176 -5.96 10.01 15.53
CA ALA A 176 -7.35 10.02 15.96
C ALA A 176 -8.31 10.24 14.76
N GLN A 177 -7.97 11.15 13.86
CA GLN A 177 -8.76 11.45 12.67
C GLN A 177 -7.91 12.12 11.60
N LEU A 178 -8.19 11.78 10.34
CA LEU A 178 -7.64 12.42 9.16
C LEU A 178 -8.72 13.15 8.37
N ASP A 179 -8.41 14.35 7.89
CA ASP A 179 -9.26 15.05 6.92
C ASP A 179 -9.13 14.37 5.56
N ALA A 180 -10.01 13.40 5.27
CA ALA A 180 -10.11 12.78 3.95
C ALA A 180 -10.81 13.72 2.96
N THR A 181 -10.46 13.57 1.68
CA THR A 181 -11.14 14.23 0.56
C THR A 181 -11.80 13.18 -0.31
N GLU A 182 -12.74 13.57 -1.16
CA GLU A 182 -13.42 12.67 -2.10
C GLU A 182 -12.46 11.98 -3.08
N LEU A 183 -11.27 12.55 -3.28
CA LEU A 183 -10.23 11.99 -4.14
C LEU A 183 -9.35 10.95 -3.42
N ASP A 184 -9.39 10.90 -2.09
CA ASP A 184 -8.58 9.95 -1.32
C ASP A 184 -9.29 8.57 -1.33
N VAL A 185 -8.61 7.55 -1.84
CA VAL A 185 -9.14 6.17 -1.83
C VAL A 185 -8.96 5.57 -0.44
N PRO A 186 -10.03 5.15 0.23
CA PRO A 186 -9.93 4.52 1.54
C PRO A 186 -9.31 3.13 1.45
N LEU A 187 -8.69 2.70 2.54
CA LEU A 187 -8.19 1.34 2.70
C LEU A 187 -9.34 0.35 2.97
N ASP A 188 -9.15 -0.90 2.56
CA ASP A 188 -10.01 -2.02 3.00
C ASP A 188 -9.57 -2.60 4.33
N GLY A 189 -8.30 -2.39 4.72
CA GLY A 189 -7.74 -2.81 5.99
C GLY A 189 -6.42 -2.13 6.28
N VAL A 190 -5.97 -2.28 7.52
CA VAL A 190 -4.65 -1.84 7.99
C VAL A 190 -3.96 -3.00 8.69
N LEU A 191 -2.70 -3.20 8.37
CA LEU A 191 -1.80 -4.16 8.96
C LEU A 191 -0.70 -3.43 9.70
N THR A 192 -0.52 -3.76 10.96
CA THR A 192 0.56 -3.28 11.81
C THR A 192 1.28 -4.45 12.49
N GLU A 193 2.30 -4.17 13.28
CA GLU A 193 2.95 -5.14 14.16
C GLU A 193 2.04 -5.66 15.27
N GLU A 194 0.90 -5.02 15.50
CA GLU A 194 -0.10 -5.42 16.51
C GLU A 194 -1.21 -6.30 15.94
N GLY A 195 -1.43 -6.28 14.62
CA GLY A 195 -2.44 -7.10 13.97
C GLY A 195 -2.98 -6.53 12.66
N ILE A 196 -4.03 -7.21 12.16
CA ILE A 196 -4.78 -6.78 10.98
C ILE A 196 -6.18 -6.35 11.41
N THR A 197 -6.59 -5.18 10.94
CA THR A 197 -7.98 -4.71 11.06
C THR A 197 -8.56 -4.52 9.67
N TRP A 198 -9.65 -5.22 9.37
CA TRP A 198 -10.39 -5.08 8.12
C TRP A 198 -11.62 -4.19 8.30
N ARG A 199 -11.86 -3.33 7.32
CA ARG A 199 -13.09 -2.55 7.24
C ARG A 199 -14.29 -3.46 7.08
N LYS A 200 -15.27 -3.34 7.97
CA LYS A 200 -16.51 -4.12 7.88
C LYS A 200 -17.33 -3.64 6.68
N LYS A 201 -17.60 -4.53 5.74
CA LYS A 201 -18.55 -4.29 4.66
C LYS A 201 -19.92 -4.84 5.07
N VAL A 202 -20.94 -4.01 5.10
CA VAL A 202 -22.31 -4.43 5.42
C VAL A 202 -23.10 -4.54 4.13
N LEU A 203 -23.79 -5.66 3.93
CA LEU A 203 -24.70 -5.88 2.81
C LEU A 203 -26.07 -5.32 3.21
N LEU A 204 -26.50 -4.22 2.62
CA LEU A 204 -27.84 -3.68 2.78
C LEU A 204 -28.54 -3.66 1.41
N GLY A 205 -29.66 -4.38 1.30
CA GLY A 205 -30.50 -4.37 0.11
C GLY A 205 -29.83 -4.87 -1.17
N GLY A 206 -28.90 -5.85 -1.07
CA GLY A 206 -28.18 -6.40 -2.24
C GLY A 206 -27.05 -5.51 -2.79
N LYS A 207 -26.78 -4.38 -2.15
CA LYS A 207 -25.62 -3.52 -2.43
C LYS A 207 -24.67 -3.54 -1.24
N TRP A 208 -23.37 -3.65 -1.53
CA TRP A 208 -22.34 -3.49 -0.51
C TRP A 208 -22.30 -2.01 -0.09
N LEU A 209 -22.79 -1.70 1.10
CA LEU A 209 -22.63 -0.40 1.71
C LEU A 209 -21.55 -0.48 2.77
N GLU A 210 -20.71 0.54 2.78
CA GLU A 210 -19.66 0.70 3.77
C GLU A 210 -20.30 1.18 5.07
N SER A 211 -20.30 0.35 6.13
CA SER A 211 -20.76 0.81 7.43
C SER A 211 -19.64 1.52 8.16
N TYR A 212 -19.82 2.78 8.39
CA TYR A 212 -19.06 3.54 9.38
C TYR A 212 -19.67 3.21 10.77
N ARG A 213 -18.97 2.48 11.60
CA ARG A 213 -19.18 2.44 13.05
C ARG A 213 -17.83 2.51 13.74
#